data_c8609dedf00e8b6b18380e8782da8bb1
#
_entry.id   c8609dedf00e8b6b18380e8782da8bb1
#
_cell.length_a   1.000
_cell.length_b   1.000
_cell.length_c   1.000
_cell.angle_alpha   90.00
_cell.angle_beta   90.00
_cell.angle_gamma   90.00
#
_symmetry.space_group_name_H-M   'P 1'
#
loop_
_entity.id
_entity.type
_entity.pdbx_description
1 polymer ?
#
loop_
_entity_poly.entity_id
_entity_poly.type
_entity_poly.pdbx_seq_one_letter_code
_entity_poly.pdbx_strand_id
1 'polypeptide(L)'
;MNPYIYLRALKHAEHTVFCVQDGQKTYFDPQFNRVIAFSSGQQVKRSILDSLTSNLNVQMAPITFNYNIKGSGKNQELENKEPWSPCDPTYVDQLLGGWMKAGDGITVKRRSPLSISAMRPLHPLLAGVDKENLTFDRSDKPDRHPVNVRLGDKLLTDEEIDDFLSTNNRTLPRRNWIPDNARTGGLFVYDIAIDLRTLFCVSTNQHEPELSKEKIEELKAKGWVESENVFGKCLVLQKKE
;
A
#
# COMPACT_ATOMS: atom_id res chain seq x y z
N MET A 1 24.37 3.34 -20.27
CA MET A 1 23.75 4.35 -19.38
C MET A 1 23.08 3.61 -18.23
N ASN A 2 23.25 4.05 -16.98
CA ASN A 2 22.55 3.40 -15.84
C ASN A 2 21.05 3.74 -15.91
N PRO A 3 20.16 2.76 -16.03
CA PRO A 3 18.71 2.99 -16.16
C PRO A 3 18.00 3.30 -14.84
N TYR A 4 18.76 3.57 -13.78
CA TYR A 4 18.23 3.85 -12.45
C TYR A 4 18.62 5.23 -11.95
N ILE A 5 17.71 5.87 -11.22
CA ILE A 5 18.02 7.02 -10.37
C ILE A 5 18.15 6.51 -8.93
N TYR A 6 19.27 6.82 -8.29
CA TYR A 6 19.51 6.48 -6.88
C TYR A 6 19.54 7.76 -6.05
N LEU A 7 18.77 7.76 -4.97
CA LEU A 7 18.69 8.85 -4.00
C LEU A 7 18.91 8.30 -2.61
N ARG A 8 19.58 9.06 -1.75
CA ARG A 8 19.64 8.82 -0.31
C ARG A 8 19.02 10.00 0.40
N ALA A 9 18.09 9.71 1.31
CA ALA A 9 17.38 10.72 2.07
C ALA A 9 17.71 10.61 3.57
N LEU A 10 17.79 11.77 4.19
CA LEU A 10 17.95 11.94 5.63
C LEU A 10 16.66 12.54 6.19
N LYS A 11 16.14 11.94 7.26
CA LYS A 11 14.90 12.35 7.90
C LYS A 11 15.12 12.56 9.39
N HIS A 12 14.84 13.75 9.87
CA HIS A 12 14.66 14.00 11.30
C HIS A 12 13.22 13.65 11.68
N ALA A 13 13.08 12.89 12.75
CA ALA A 13 11.78 12.53 13.32
C ALA A 13 11.80 12.82 14.82
N GLU A 14 10.71 13.37 15.33
CA GLU A 14 10.53 13.63 16.75
C GLU A 14 9.26 12.95 17.23
N HIS A 15 9.39 12.17 18.29
CA HIS A 15 8.30 11.58 19.06
C HIS A 15 7.20 10.93 18.18
N THR A 16 7.61 10.13 17.21
CA THR A 16 6.75 9.56 16.17
C THR A 16 6.70 8.04 16.19
N VAL A 17 5.68 7.49 15.55
CA VAL A 17 5.50 6.06 15.29
C VAL A 17 5.54 5.80 13.81
N PHE A 18 6.37 4.87 13.37
CA PHE A 18 6.53 4.53 11.96
C PHE A 18 5.64 3.37 11.50
N CYS A 19 5.02 2.65 12.42
CA CYS A 19 4.16 1.52 12.07
C CYS A 19 2.82 1.63 12.79
N VAL A 20 1.74 1.30 12.08
CA VAL A 20 0.37 1.56 12.52
C VAL A 20 -0.34 0.31 13.01
N GLN A 21 0.02 -0.88 12.52
CA GLN A 21 -0.79 -2.08 12.77
C GLN A 21 -0.39 -2.82 14.05
N ASP A 22 0.88 -3.11 14.25
CA ASP A 22 1.37 -3.91 15.37
C ASP A 22 2.30 -3.10 16.29
N GLY A 23 2.13 -1.78 16.28
CA GLY A 23 2.99 -0.86 17.00
C GLY A 23 4.28 -0.53 16.26
N GLN A 24 5.20 0.11 16.97
CA GLN A 24 6.48 0.50 16.44
C GLN A 24 7.34 -0.72 16.13
N LYS A 25 7.75 -0.88 14.87
CA LYS A 25 8.74 -1.90 14.50
C LYS A 25 10.09 -1.57 15.10
N THR A 26 10.68 -2.57 15.72
CA THR A 26 12.00 -2.46 16.34
C THR A 26 12.89 -3.63 15.95
N TYR A 27 14.20 -3.44 16.05
CA TYR A 27 15.19 -4.51 16.04
C TYR A 27 16.19 -4.31 17.17
N PHE A 28 16.80 -5.40 17.62
CA PHE A 28 17.86 -5.34 18.61
C PHE A 28 19.22 -5.19 17.91
N ASP A 29 19.99 -4.17 18.33
CA ASP A 29 21.36 -3.96 17.88
C ASP A 29 22.32 -4.53 18.94
N PRO A 30 23.01 -5.65 18.66
CA PRO A 30 23.88 -6.29 19.62
C PRO A 30 25.16 -5.50 19.87
N GLN A 31 25.62 -4.69 18.93
CA GLN A 31 26.83 -3.89 19.06
C GLN A 31 26.67 -2.77 20.10
N PHE A 32 25.49 -2.16 20.13
CA PHE A 32 25.17 -1.07 21.06
C PHE A 32 24.26 -1.52 22.22
N ASN A 33 23.90 -2.82 22.27
CA ASN A 33 23.00 -3.40 23.27
C ASN A 33 21.70 -2.58 23.44
N ARG A 34 21.04 -2.24 22.33
CA ARG A 34 19.85 -1.38 22.32
C ARG A 34 18.76 -1.92 21.40
N VAL A 35 17.51 -1.66 21.81
CA VAL A 35 16.35 -1.79 20.92
C VAL A 35 16.19 -0.49 20.13
N ILE A 36 16.11 -0.61 18.81
CA ILE A 36 16.12 0.50 17.88
C ILE A 36 14.88 0.42 17.02
N ALA A 37 14.19 1.55 16.87
CA ALA A 37 13.03 1.67 16.00
C ALA A 37 13.44 1.83 14.53
N PHE A 38 12.61 1.30 13.63
CA PHE A 38 12.75 1.51 12.20
C PHE A 38 11.38 1.59 11.51
N SER A 39 11.36 2.17 10.30
CA SER A 39 10.21 2.11 9.42
C SER A 39 10.46 1.15 8.27
N SER A 40 9.45 0.36 7.89
CA SER A 40 9.58 -0.48 6.69
C SER A 40 9.64 0.40 5.43
N GLY A 41 10.31 -0.08 4.39
CA GLY A 41 10.32 0.60 3.09
C GLY A 41 8.92 0.79 2.50
N GLN A 42 7.97 -0.07 2.82
CA GLN A 42 6.56 0.05 2.43
C GLN A 42 5.90 1.28 3.06
N GLN A 43 6.12 1.50 4.35
CA GLN A 43 5.60 2.66 5.07
C GLN A 43 6.19 3.96 4.50
N VAL A 44 7.51 4.00 4.28
CA VAL A 44 8.21 5.14 3.68
C VAL A 44 7.69 5.41 2.27
N LYS A 45 7.52 4.35 1.45
CA LYS A 45 6.94 4.46 0.12
C LYS A 45 5.55 5.08 0.16
N ARG A 46 4.67 4.62 1.06
CA ARG A 46 3.32 5.16 1.20
C ARG A 46 3.37 6.65 1.49
N SER A 47 4.19 7.08 2.44
CA SER A 47 4.32 8.51 2.80
C SER A 47 4.84 9.36 1.63
N ILE A 48 5.77 8.81 0.81
CA ILE A 48 6.27 9.50 -0.39
C ILE A 48 5.16 9.62 -1.43
N LEU A 49 4.41 8.56 -1.69
CA LEU A 49 3.31 8.58 -2.66
C LEU A 49 2.17 9.51 -2.23
N ASP A 50 1.81 9.53 -0.95
CA ASP A 50 0.84 10.47 -0.38
C ASP A 50 1.29 11.93 -0.59
N SER A 51 2.55 12.22 -0.30
CA SER A 51 3.12 13.56 -0.49
C SER A 51 3.18 13.95 -1.97
N LEU A 52 3.58 13.03 -2.84
CA LEU A 52 3.67 13.27 -4.28
C LEU A 52 2.30 13.56 -4.89
N THR A 53 1.30 12.73 -4.60
CA THR A 53 -0.06 12.91 -5.14
C THR A 53 -0.70 14.20 -4.63
N SER A 54 -0.45 14.56 -3.37
CA SER A 54 -0.87 15.83 -2.79
C SER A 54 -0.23 17.02 -3.51
N ASN A 55 1.09 16.98 -3.73
CA ASN A 55 1.81 18.06 -4.43
C ASN A 55 1.39 18.20 -5.90
N LEU A 56 1.07 17.10 -6.56
CA LEU A 56 0.56 17.10 -7.94
C LEU A 56 -0.94 17.44 -8.03
N ASN A 57 -1.62 17.55 -6.89
CA ASN A 57 -3.06 17.74 -6.80
C ASN A 57 -3.85 16.68 -7.58
N VAL A 58 -3.43 15.41 -7.48
CA VAL A 58 -4.09 14.26 -8.10
C VAL A 58 -4.61 13.31 -7.03
N GLN A 59 -5.64 12.55 -7.38
CA GLN A 59 -6.20 11.55 -6.46
C GLN A 59 -5.34 10.29 -6.44
N MET A 60 -5.20 9.69 -5.25
CA MET A 60 -4.71 8.33 -5.11
C MET A 60 -5.76 7.32 -5.54
N ALA A 61 -5.32 6.16 -5.96
CA ALA A 61 -6.21 5.04 -6.25
C ALA A 61 -7.04 4.65 -5.02
N PRO A 62 -8.33 4.35 -5.18
CA PRO A 62 -9.15 3.83 -4.11
C PRO A 62 -8.65 2.44 -3.68
N ILE A 63 -8.74 2.14 -2.39
CA ILE A 63 -8.45 0.82 -1.83
C ILE A 63 -9.77 0.18 -1.43
N THR A 64 -10.05 -0.99 -1.97
CA THR A 64 -11.23 -1.79 -1.59
C THR A 64 -10.85 -2.69 -0.42
N PHE A 65 -11.48 -2.49 0.73
CA PHE A 65 -11.33 -3.36 1.90
C PHE A 65 -12.29 -4.53 1.81
N ASN A 66 -11.76 -5.75 1.92
CA ASN A 66 -12.51 -6.99 1.77
C ASN A 66 -12.70 -7.66 3.13
N TYR A 67 -13.93 -8.09 3.42
CA TYR A 67 -14.28 -8.84 4.61
C TYR A 67 -15.09 -10.08 4.22
N ASN A 68 -14.81 -11.22 4.86
CA ASN A 68 -15.63 -12.42 4.76
C ASN A 68 -16.35 -12.66 6.08
N ILE A 69 -17.60 -13.11 6.01
CA ILE A 69 -18.31 -13.62 7.17
C ILE A 69 -17.99 -15.11 7.30
N LYS A 70 -17.41 -15.50 8.43
CA LYS A 70 -17.17 -16.90 8.81
C LYS A 70 -18.10 -17.33 9.92
N GLY A 71 -18.39 -18.62 9.97
CA GLY A 71 -19.27 -19.22 11.00
C GLY A 71 -20.73 -19.27 10.58
N SER A 72 -21.58 -19.78 11.46
CA SER A 72 -23.03 -19.95 11.25
C SER A 72 -23.82 -19.51 12.48
N GLY A 73 -25.04 -19.00 12.26
CA GLY A 73 -25.93 -18.57 13.33
C GLY A 73 -25.34 -17.44 14.18
N LYS A 74 -25.40 -17.57 15.51
CA LYS A 74 -24.93 -16.55 16.46
C LYS A 74 -23.40 -16.44 16.57
N ASN A 75 -22.64 -17.35 15.96
CA ASN A 75 -21.17 -17.38 16.00
C ASN A 75 -20.57 -16.87 14.68
N GLN A 76 -21.22 -15.95 14.00
CA GLN A 76 -20.68 -15.32 12.81
C GLN A 76 -19.63 -14.24 13.18
N GLU A 77 -18.47 -14.27 12.50
CA GLU A 77 -17.37 -13.34 12.70
C GLU A 77 -16.92 -12.73 11.36
N LEU A 78 -16.54 -11.45 11.40
CA LEU A 78 -15.92 -10.76 10.26
C LEU A 78 -14.43 -11.06 10.22
N GLU A 79 -13.99 -11.71 9.15
CA GLU A 79 -12.58 -11.96 8.86
C GLU A 79 -12.07 -10.92 7.85
N ASN A 80 -11.00 -10.22 8.20
CA ASN A 80 -10.28 -9.35 7.27
C ASN A 80 -9.68 -10.16 6.13
N LYS A 81 -9.84 -9.67 4.91
CA LYS A 81 -9.16 -10.19 3.72
C LYS A 81 -8.21 -9.14 3.14
N GLU A 82 -7.34 -9.57 2.25
CA GLU A 82 -6.40 -8.68 1.58
C GLU A 82 -7.13 -7.53 0.86
N PRO A 83 -6.75 -6.27 1.11
CA PRO A 83 -7.33 -5.13 0.40
C PRO A 83 -6.87 -5.12 -1.06
N TRP A 84 -7.75 -4.71 -1.96
CA TRP A 84 -7.45 -4.63 -3.38
C TRP A 84 -7.24 -3.20 -3.84
N SER A 85 -6.34 -3.04 -4.80
CA SER A 85 -6.23 -1.83 -5.60
C SER A 85 -6.86 -2.03 -6.99
N PRO A 86 -7.22 -0.95 -7.73
CA PRO A 86 -7.83 -1.06 -9.05
C PRO A 86 -6.89 -1.59 -10.13
N CYS A 87 -5.58 -1.74 -9.86
CA CYS A 87 -4.55 -2.13 -10.82
C CYS A 87 -4.59 -1.22 -12.08
N ASP A 88 -4.60 0.08 -11.85
CA ASP A 88 -4.81 1.10 -12.88
C ASP A 88 -3.64 2.09 -12.94
N PRO A 89 -2.85 2.10 -14.02
CA PRO A 89 -1.69 2.99 -14.16
C PRO A 89 -2.07 4.47 -14.38
N THR A 90 -3.34 4.81 -14.53
CA THR A 90 -3.78 6.21 -14.59
C THR A 90 -3.66 6.91 -13.24
N TYR A 91 -3.60 6.15 -12.15
CA TYR A 91 -3.26 6.67 -10.83
C TYR A 91 -1.75 6.71 -10.63
N VAL A 92 -1.22 7.87 -10.25
CA VAL A 92 0.22 8.09 -10.06
C VAL A 92 0.81 7.17 -9.00
N ASP A 93 0.11 6.96 -7.88
CA ASP A 93 0.52 6.06 -6.82
C ASP A 93 0.59 4.60 -7.27
N GLN A 94 -0.33 4.16 -8.13
CA GLN A 94 -0.30 2.83 -8.72
C GLN A 94 0.84 2.70 -9.73
N LEU A 95 0.99 3.68 -10.62
CA LEU A 95 2.04 3.67 -11.64
C LEU A 95 3.44 3.56 -11.02
N LEU A 96 3.70 4.31 -9.94
CA LEU A 96 4.96 4.32 -9.22
C LEU A 96 5.08 3.20 -8.18
N GLY A 97 4.01 2.94 -7.45
CA GLY A 97 3.98 2.01 -6.33
C GLY A 97 3.87 0.55 -6.72
N GLY A 98 3.38 0.27 -7.94
CA GLY A 98 2.98 -1.08 -8.36
C GLY A 98 1.69 -1.53 -7.68
N TRP A 99 1.25 -2.74 -8.01
CA TRP A 99 0.03 -3.34 -7.46
C TRP A 99 0.09 -4.86 -7.42
N MET A 100 -0.81 -5.43 -6.64
CA MET A 100 -1.11 -6.84 -6.65
C MET A 100 -2.59 -7.03 -6.32
N LYS A 101 -3.27 -7.83 -7.12
CA LYS A 101 -4.63 -8.31 -6.87
C LYS A 101 -4.66 -9.79 -7.16
N ALA A 102 -4.76 -10.59 -6.10
CA ALA A 102 -4.99 -12.02 -6.20
C ALA A 102 -6.51 -12.29 -6.22
N GLY A 103 -6.97 -13.16 -7.11
CA GLY A 103 -8.37 -13.57 -7.19
C GLY A 103 -8.47 -14.84 -8.04
N ASP A 104 -9.52 -15.58 -7.89
CA ASP A 104 -9.98 -16.80 -8.58
C ASP A 104 -9.06 -17.38 -9.68
N GLY A 105 -7.84 -17.79 -9.29
CA GLY A 105 -6.87 -18.43 -10.16
C GLY A 105 -6.00 -17.48 -11.01
N ILE A 106 -6.27 -16.18 -11.00
CA ILE A 106 -5.46 -15.18 -11.72
C ILE A 106 -4.92 -14.14 -10.74
N THR A 107 -3.60 -13.94 -10.77
CA THR A 107 -2.96 -12.84 -10.02
C THR A 107 -2.50 -11.76 -11.00
N VAL A 108 -3.06 -10.58 -10.87
CA VAL A 108 -2.63 -9.38 -11.61
C VAL A 108 -1.61 -8.65 -10.74
N LYS A 109 -0.37 -8.53 -11.20
CA LYS A 109 0.72 -7.99 -10.40
C LYS A 109 1.68 -7.16 -11.24
N ARG A 110 1.96 -5.94 -10.79
CA ARG A 110 3.01 -5.08 -11.33
C ARG A 110 4.06 -4.78 -10.28
N ARG A 111 5.31 -5.05 -10.63
CA ARG A 111 6.44 -4.66 -9.78
C ARG A 111 6.55 -3.13 -9.72
N SER A 112 6.77 -2.61 -8.52
CA SER A 112 7.01 -1.19 -8.31
C SER A 112 8.30 -0.73 -9.02
N PRO A 113 8.26 0.29 -9.89
CA PRO A 113 9.46 0.98 -10.36
C PRO A 113 10.21 1.71 -9.23
N LEU A 114 9.50 2.07 -8.18
CA LEU A 114 10.02 2.77 -7.01
C LEU A 114 10.38 1.76 -5.91
N SER A 115 11.65 1.50 -5.72
CA SER A 115 12.20 0.66 -4.64
C SER A 115 12.72 1.53 -3.53
N ILE A 116 12.35 1.20 -2.27
CA ILE A 116 12.75 1.98 -1.09
C ILE A 116 13.25 1.02 -0.02
N SER A 117 14.40 1.35 0.57
CA SER A 117 14.92 0.60 1.71
C SER A 117 14.09 0.85 2.97
N ALA A 118 14.30 0.04 4.01
CA ALA A 118 13.84 0.41 5.35
C ALA A 118 14.51 1.72 5.78
N MET A 119 13.76 2.59 6.43
CA MET A 119 14.30 3.78 7.07
C MET A 119 14.83 3.38 8.44
N ARG A 120 16.13 3.53 8.63
CA ARG A 120 16.86 3.15 9.86
C ARG A 120 17.51 4.39 10.47
N PRO A 121 17.79 4.39 11.77
CA PRO A 121 18.63 5.41 12.37
C PRO A 121 19.97 5.54 11.63
N LEU A 122 20.42 6.77 11.43
CA LEU A 122 21.73 7.04 10.86
C LEU A 122 22.86 6.44 11.73
N HIS A 123 22.62 6.47 13.04
CA HIS A 123 23.48 5.81 14.03
C HIS A 123 22.61 5.33 15.20
N PRO A 124 22.86 4.16 15.78
CA PRO A 124 22.08 3.61 16.90
C PRO A 124 21.93 4.54 18.11
N LEU A 125 22.94 5.37 18.38
CA LEU A 125 22.90 6.35 19.46
C LEU A 125 22.08 7.62 19.14
N LEU A 126 21.70 7.83 17.88
CA LEU A 126 20.92 8.98 17.44
C LEU A 126 19.40 8.70 17.41
N ALA A 127 18.97 7.55 17.88
CA ALA A 127 17.56 7.20 17.97
C ALA A 127 17.24 6.66 19.37
N GLY A 128 16.13 7.12 19.92
CA GLY A 128 15.56 6.64 21.16
C GLY A 128 14.22 5.93 20.91
N VAL A 129 13.75 5.18 21.90
CA VAL A 129 12.43 4.56 21.92
C VAL A 129 11.76 4.86 23.24
N ASP A 130 10.64 5.59 23.20
CA ASP A 130 9.78 5.88 24.34
C ASP A 130 8.47 5.11 24.20
N LYS A 131 7.86 4.70 25.31
CA LYS A 131 6.62 3.93 25.31
C LYS A 131 5.41 4.83 25.48
N GLU A 132 4.38 4.60 24.67
CA GLU A 132 3.09 5.29 24.76
C GLU A 132 1.94 4.45 24.16
N ASN A 133 0.73 4.65 24.65
CA ASN A 133 -0.47 4.03 24.08
C ASN A 133 -0.92 4.79 22.83
N LEU A 134 -1.31 4.04 21.80
CA LEU A 134 -1.74 4.61 20.52
C LEU A 134 -3.06 4.00 20.04
N THR A 135 -3.82 4.81 19.34
CA THR A 135 -5.05 4.40 18.65
C THR A 135 -4.96 4.83 17.18
N PHE A 136 -5.24 3.91 16.26
CA PHE A 136 -5.23 4.17 14.83
C PHE A 136 -6.56 3.83 14.16
N ASP A 137 -6.94 4.65 13.20
CA ASP A 137 -7.97 4.31 12.23
C ASP A 137 -7.34 3.64 11.01
N ARG A 138 -7.95 2.53 10.55
CA ARG A 138 -7.50 1.84 9.34
C ARG A 138 -7.77 2.61 8.07
N SER A 139 -8.75 3.49 8.10
CA SER A 139 -9.08 4.38 7.00
C SER A 139 -9.39 5.76 7.53
N ASP A 140 -8.56 6.71 7.17
CA ASP A 140 -8.77 8.14 7.41
C ASP A 140 -9.74 8.78 6.39
N LYS A 141 -10.10 8.04 5.34
CA LYS A 141 -10.96 8.50 4.24
C LYS A 141 -12.00 7.43 3.87
N PRO A 142 -12.95 7.14 4.77
CA PRO A 142 -13.93 6.06 4.57
C PRO A 142 -14.79 6.25 3.31
N ASP A 143 -15.10 7.49 2.93
CA ASP A 143 -15.91 7.80 1.75
C ASP A 143 -15.18 7.52 0.41
N ARG A 144 -13.87 7.34 0.44
CA ARG A 144 -13.04 7.04 -0.74
C ARG A 144 -12.72 5.56 -0.90
N HIS A 145 -12.88 4.78 0.16
CA HIS A 145 -12.43 3.40 0.22
C HIS A 145 -13.64 2.46 0.34
N PRO A 146 -14.07 1.86 -0.77
CA PRO A 146 -15.20 0.93 -0.75
C PRO A 146 -14.89 -0.27 0.16
N VAL A 147 -15.93 -0.81 0.75
CA VAL A 147 -15.88 -2.00 1.60
C VAL A 147 -16.64 -3.13 0.90
N ASN A 148 -16.02 -4.30 0.85
CA ASN A 148 -16.67 -5.52 0.40
C ASN A 148 -16.80 -6.50 1.58
N VAL A 149 -18.00 -6.96 1.85
CA VAL A 149 -18.28 -8.02 2.83
C VAL A 149 -18.82 -9.23 2.09
N ARG A 150 -18.24 -10.41 2.36
CA ARG A 150 -18.66 -11.67 1.74
C ARG A 150 -19.17 -12.67 2.76
N LEU A 151 -20.23 -13.37 2.40
CA LEU A 151 -20.71 -14.56 3.08
C LEU A 151 -20.49 -15.77 2.14
N GLY A 152 -19.42 -16.52 2.39
CA GLY A 152 -18.94 -17.53 1.42
C GLY A 152 -18.51 -16.84 0.12
N ASP A 153 -19.08 -17.27 -1.01
CA ASP A 153 -18.78 -16.70 -2.34
C ASP A 153 -19.69 -15.51 -2.69
N LYS A 154 -20.74 -15.25 -1.92
CA LYS A 154 -21.69 -14.15 -2.18
C LYS A 154 -21.14 -12.83 -1.64
N LEU A 155 -21.07 -11.80 -2.50
CA LEU A 155 -20.86 -10.42 -2.09
C LEU A 155 -22.19 -9.86 -1.54
N LEU A 156 -22.16 -9.28 -0.34
CA LEU A 156 -23.32 -8.66 0.28
C LEU A 156 -23.54 -7.25 -0.26
N THR A 157 -24.83 -6.84 -0.35
CA THR A 157 -25.22 -5.44 -0.60
C THR A 157 -25.04 -4.59 0.65
N ASP A 158 -25.07 -3.26 0.51
CA ASP A 158 -24.95 -2.33 1.64
C ASP A 158 -26.07 -2.58 2.68
N GLU A 159 -27.30 -2.86 2.22
CA GLU A 159 -28.42 -3.17 3.10
C GLU A 159 -28.22 -4.50 3.87
N GLU A 160 -27.68 -5.53 3.20
CA GLU A 160 -27.36 -6.81 3.84
C GLU A 160 -26.21 -6.66 4.85
N ILE A 161 -25.25 -5.76 4.60
CA ILE A 161 -24.17 -5.44 5.54
C ILE A 161 -24.73 -4.72 6.76
N ASP A 162 -25.59 -3.72 6.58
CA ASP A 162 -26.20 -2.96 7.68
C ASP A 162 -27.11 -3.83 8.54
N ASP A 163 -27.88 -4.73 7.92
CA ASP A 163 -28.70 -5.70 8.64
C ASP A 163 -27.86 -6.68 9.46
N PHE A 164 -26.78 -7.21 8.88
CA PHE A 164 -25.82 -8.06 9.59
C PHE A 164 -25.19 -7.34 10.78
N LEU A 165 -24.73 -6.11 10.59
CA LEU A 165 -24.07 -5.35 11.65
C LEU A 165 -25.03 -4.99 12.78
N SER A 166 -26.26 -4.56 12.47
CA SER A 166 -27.28 -4.23 13.44
C SER A 166 -27.77 -5.44 14.21
N THR A 167 -28.07 -6.56 13.52
CA THR A 167 -28.53 -7.82 14.14
C THR A 167 -27.50 -8.39 15.10
N ASN A 168 -26.20 -8.27 14.78
CA ASN A 168 -25.13 -8.78 15.63
C ASN A 168 -24.56 -7.73 16.60
N ASN A 169 -25.12 -6.51 16.64
CA ASN A 169 -24.64 -5.37 17.44
C ASN A 169 -23.13 -5.15 17.26
N ARG A 170 -22.68 -5.11 16.00
CA ARG A 170 -21.26 -4.96 15.62
C ARG A 170 -21.05 -3.77 14.69
N THR A 171 -19.82 -3.36 14.58
CA THR A 171 -19.34 -2.39 13.56
C THR A 171 -18.18 -2.98 12.81
N LEU A 172 -17.92 -2.49 11.61
CA LEU A 172 -16.71 -2.86 10.87
C LEU A 172 -15.46 -2.38 11.66
N PRO A 173 -14.48 -3.27 11.88
CA PRO A 173 -13.30 -2.94 12.67
C PRO A 173 -12.40 -1.95 11.91
N ARG A 174 -12.54 -0.68 12.22
CA ARG A 174 -11.73 0.41 11.62
C ARG A 174 -10.57 0.84 12.51
N ARG A 175 -10.75 0.79 13.82
CA ARG A 175 -9.77 1.23 14.81
C ARG A 175 -9.01 0.06 15.40
N ASN A 176 -7.72 0.27 15.61
CA ASN A 176 -6.88 -0.64 16.35
C ASN A 176 -6.26 0.10 17.54
N TRP A 177 -6.42 -0.42 18.74
CA TRP A 177 -5.76 0.08 19.93
C TRP A 177 -4.50 -0.74 20.20
N ILE A 178 -3.37 -0.05 20.35
CA ILE A 178 -2.07 -0.67 20.56
C ILE A 178 -1.53 -0.16 21.90
N PRO A 179 -1.56 -1.03 22.94
CA PRO A 179 -1.00 -0.67 24.24
C PRO A 179 0.53 -0.68 24.17
N ASP A 180 1.18 0.06 25.07
CA ASP A 180 2.64 0.09 25.26
C ASP A 180 3.44 0.31 23.97
N ASN A 181 2.89 1.07 23.04
CA ASN A 181 3.56 1.30 21.78
C ASN A 181 4.78 2.21 21.96
N ALA A 182 5.84 1.86 21.25
CA ALA A 182 7.08 2.61 21.28
C ALA A 182 7.04 3.77 20.30
N ARG A 183 7.32 4.99 20.76
CA ARG A 183 7.62 6.14 19.93
C ARG A 183 9.12 6.30 19.76
N THR A 184 9.53 6.94 18.70
CA THR A 184 10.94 7.17 18.42
C THR A 184 11.21 8.59 17.95
N GLY A 185 12.43 9.06 18.20
CA GLY A 185 12.95 10.32 17.68
C GLY A 185 14.41 10.14 17.25
N GLY A 186 14.90 11.08 16.44
CA GLY A 186 16.27 11.14 16.00
C GLY A 186 16.45 11.27 14.49
N LEU A 187 17.64 10.92 14.01
CA LEU A 187 18.04 11.08 12.63
C LEU A 187 18.04 9.72 11.90
N PHE A 188 17.27 9.64 10.83
CA PHE A 188 17.05 8.41 10.07
C PHE A 188 17.49 8.56 8.62
N VAL A 189 17.89 7.45 8.00
CA VAL A 189 18.33 7.38 6.61
C VAL A 189 17.57 6.28 5.87
N TYR A 190 17.28 6.52 4.59
CA TYR A 190 16.75 5.52 3.67
C TYR A 190 17.20 5.79 2.24
N ASP A 191 17.22 4.74 1.43
CA ASP A 191 17.65 4.77 0.04
C ASP A 191 16.46 4.54 -0.88
N ILE A 192 16.47 5.22 -2.02
CA ILE A 192 15.47 5.13 -3.07
C ILE A 192 16.16 4.74 -4.37
N ALA A 193 15.59 3.78 -5.10
CA ALA A 193 15.98 3.46 -6.46
C ALA A 193 14.75 3.51 -7.37
N ILE A 194 14.84 4.25 -8.47
CA ILE A 194 13.77 4.39 -9.47
C ILE A 194 14.25 3.72 -10.75
N ASP A 195 13.51 2.69 -11.20
CA ASP A 195 13.77 2.01 -12.46
C ASP A 195 13.10 2.75 -13.62
N LEU A 196 13.90 3.46 -14.41
CA LEU A 196 13.41 4.27 -15.53
C LEU A 196 12.88 3.42 -16.70
N ARG A 197 13.25 2.14 -16.78
CA ARG A 197 12.82 1.23 -17.87
C ARG A 197 11.36 0.86 -17.78
N THR A 198 10.83 0.82 -16.55
CA THR A 198 9.45 0.39 -16.26
C THR A 198 8.56 1.53 -15.75
N LEU A 199 9.13 2.73 -15.54
CA LEU A 199 8.45 3.84 -14.87
C LEU A 199 7.15 4.25 -15.55
N PHE A 200 7.17 4.39 -16.89
CA PHE A 200 6.02 4.89 -17.66
C PHE A 200 5.43 3.85 -18.63
N CYS A 201 5.79 2.58 -18.46
CA CYS A 201 5.25 1.51 -19.28
C CYS A 201 4.67 0.39 -18.42
N VAL A 202 3.61 -0.25 -18.93
CA VAL A 202 2.93 -1.35 -18.24
C VAL A 202 2.86 -2.53 -19.21
N SER A 203 3.30 -3.70 -18.76
CA SER A 203 3.35 -4.90 -19.59
C SER A 203 1.95 -5.36 -20.02
N THR A 204 1.84 -5.80 -21.29
CA THR A 204 0.64 -6.43 -21.84
C THR A 204 0.72 -7.95 -21.86
N ASN A 205 1.76 -8.53 -21.29
CA ASN A 205 1.93 -9.98 -21.18
C ASN A 205 0.77 -10.61 -20.39
N GLN A 206 0.18 -11.67 -20.90
CA GLN A 206 -0.96 -12.36 -20.28
C GLN A 206 -0.58 -13.67 -19.59
N HIS A 207 0.68 -14.10 -19.65
CA HIS A 207 1.18 -15.24 -18.85
C HIS A 207 1.50 -14.82 -17.41
N GLU A 208 2.04 -13.62 -17.26
CA GLU A 208 2.25 -12.96 -15.96
C GLU A 208 1.64 -11.55 -16.04
N PRO A 209 0.30 -11.42 -15.91
CA PRO A 209 -0.38 -10.20 -16.24
C PRO A 209 -0.11 -9.07 -15.24
N GLU A 210 0.33 -7.93 -15.75
CA GLU A 210 0.30 -6.67 -15.00
C GLU A 210 -1.07 -5.99 -15.08
N LEU A 211 -1.83 -6.26 -16.15
CA LEU A 211 -3.17 -5.72 -16.42
C LEU A 211 -4.11 -6.86 -16.83
N SER A 212 -5.40 -6.73 -16.49
CA SER A 212 -6.42 -7.57 -17.10
C SER A 212 -6.63 -7.21 -18.57
N LYS A 213 -7.22 -8.12 -19.36
CA LYS A 213 -7.51 -7.86 -20.78
C LYS A 213 -8.43 -6.67 -20.98
N GLU A 214 -9.45 -6.57 -20.13
CA GLU A 214 -10.42 -5.48 -20.15
C GLU A 214 -9.73 -4.13 -19.86
N LYS A 215 -8.79 -4.10 -18.90
CA LYS A 215 -8.05 -2.89 -18.59
C LYS A 215 -7.09 -2.47 -19.70
N ILE A 216 -6.49 -3.42 -20.43
CA ILE A 216 -5.67 -3.13 -21.61
C ILE A 216 -6.50 -2.40 -22.68
N GLU A 217 -7.68 -2.91 -22.99
CA GLU A 217 -8.56 -2.29 -24.00
C GLU A 217 -9.09 -0.92 -23.53
N GLU A 218 -9.41 -0.78 -22.26
CA GLU A 218 -9.79 0.52 -21.67
C GLU A 218 -8.67 1.56 -21.81
N LEU A 219 -7.43 1.18 -21.53
CA LEU A 219 -6.26 2.08 -21.61
C LEU A 219 -5.99 2.49 -23.07
N LYS A 220 -6.10 1.55 -24.02
CA LYS A 220 -5.99 1.86 -25.45
C LYS A 220 -7.05 2.88 -25.88
N ALA A 221 -8.30 2.69 -25.46
CA ALA A 221 -9.38 3.65 -25.71
C ALA A 221 -9.12 5.03 -25.10
N LYS A 222 -8.36 5.11 -24.00
CA LYS A 222 -7.90 6.35 -23.36
C LYS A 222 -6.65 6.96 -24.00
N GLY A 223 -6.14 6.40 -25.09
CA GLY A 223 -5.02 6.92 -25.85
C GLY A 223 -3.64 6.38 -25.43
N TRP A 224 -3.61 5.29 -24.67
CA TRP A 224 -2.37 4.55 -24.46
C TRP A 224 -2.03 3.76 -25.72
N VAL A 225 -0.75 3.77 -26.10
CA VAL A 225 -0.29 3.10 -27.33
C VAL A 225 0.61 1.93 -27.01
N GLU A 226 0.57 0.93 -27.89
CA GLU A 226 1.46 -0.21 -27.81
C GLU A 226 2.90 0.20 -28.13
N SER A 227 3.81 -0.29 -27.33
CA SER A 227 5.25 -0.09 -27.48
C SER A 227 5.99 -1.36 -27.07
N GLU A 228 7.29 -1.35 -27.20
CA GLU A 228 8.14 -2.43 -26.74
C GLU A 228 9.32 -1.86 -25.96
N ASN A 229 9.63 -2.48 -24.85
CA ASN A 229 10.79 -2.16 -24.01
C ASN A 229 11.69 -3.41 -23.84
N VAL A 230 12.72 -3.31 -23.02
CA VAL A 230 13.67 -4.42 -22.75
C VAL A 230 13.01 -5.66 -22.10
N PHE A 231 11.77 -5.55 -21.63
CA PHE A 231 10.99 -6.63 -21.00
C PHE A 231 9.87 -7.16 -21.90
N GLY A 232 9.71 -6.62 -23.14
CA GLY A 232 8.72 -7.02 -24.12
C GLY A 232 7.61 -5.98 -24.34
N LYS A 233 6.46 -6.44 -24.85
CA LYS A 233 5.33 -5.57 -25.22
C LYS A 233 4.71 -4.89 -24.01
N CYS A 234 4.45 -3.61 -24.16
CA CYS A 234 3.87 -2.78 -23.10
C CYS A 234 2.94 -1.69 -23.66
N LEU A 235 2.17 -1.05 -22.78
CA LEU A 235 1.44 0.18 -23.04
C LEU A 235 2.19 1.37 -22.47
N VAL A 236 2.21 2.46 -23.19
CA VAL A 236 2.75 3.77 -22.76
C VAL A 236 1.73 4.87 -23.02
N LEU A 237 1.67 5.86 -22.13
CA LEU A 237 0.90 7.07 -22.37
C LEU A 237 1.77 8.05 -23.15
N GLN A 238 1.40 8.35 -24.38
CA GLN A 238 2.08 9.38 -25.17
C GLN A 238 1.69 10.76 -24.66
N LYS A 239 2.71 11.62 -24.49
CA LYS A 239 2.48 13.04 -24.25
C LYS A 239 1.79 13.62 -25.50
N LYS A 240 0.61 14.22 -25.33
CA LYS A 240 0.06 15.08 -26.39
C LYS A 240 0.95 16.32 -26.44
N GLU A 241 1.52 16.57 -27.61
CA GLU A 241 2.24 17.81 -27.92
C GLU A 241 1.34 19.03 -27.80
#